data_0007d31fc59548e00ab0aec3f9749aec
#
_entry.id   0007d31fc59548e00ab0aec3f9749aec
#
_cell.length_a   1.000
_cell.length_b   1.000
_cell.length_c   1.000
_cell.angle_alpha   90.00
_cell.angle_beta   90.00
_cell.angle_gamma   90.00
#
_symmetry.space_group_name_H-M   'P 1'
#
loop_
_entity.id
_entity.type
_entity.pdbx_description
1 polymer ?
#
loop_
_entity_poly.entity_id
_entity_poly.type
_entity_poly.pdbx_seq_one_letter_code
_entity_poly.pdbx_strand_id
1 'polypeptide(L)'
;MGTITSEKRKTRTKLNRRQPARFDLSGEQDEKTLKIVVAIDTSASVTAQDVAKILCEVVGILAKRKHVLTVIECDSEVQRVYQVKTESDIKKNVTGRGGTAFTPVIEYVNNDRYFRDALLIYFTDGYGEREIPRPKTYRNLWVVLGDEENLSLKEPYGTVISF
;
A
#
# COMPACT_ATOMS: atom_id res chain seq x y z
N MET A 1 -7.07 11.10 -12.16
CA MET A 1 -5.98 11.94 -11.64
C MET A 1 -6.02 11.93 -10.13
N GLY A 2 -5.04 11.35 -9.50
CA GLY A 2 -4.98 11.32 -8.05
C GLY A 2 -4.42 12.61 -7.49
N THR A 3 -5.21 13.32 -6.70
CA THR A 3 -4.74 14.44 -5.90
C THR A 3 -4.55 14.00 -4.45
N ILE A 4 -3.48 14.47 -3.81
CA ILE A 4 -3.33 14.27 -2.37
C ILE A 4 -4.41 15.10 -1.70
N THR A 5 -5.34 14.43 -1.02
CA THR A 5 -6.33 15.12 -0.23
C THR A 5 -5.69 15.55 1.08
N SER A 6 -5.70 16.84 1.37
CA SER A 6 -5.20 17.37 2.63
C SER A 6 -6.34 18.01 3.42
N GLU A 7 -6.33 17.83 4.69
CA GLU A 7 -7.20 18.54 5.63
C GLU A 7 -6.37 19.49 6.46
N LYS A 8 -6.88 20.70 6.60
CA LYS A 8 -6.28 21.70 7.48
C LYS A 8 -6.90 21.60 8.87
N ARG A 9 -6.06 21.47 9.88
CA ARG A 9 -6.51 21.52 11.26
C ARG A 9 -5.68 22.52 12.05
N LYS A 10 -6.30 23.15 13.04
CA LYS A 10 -5.61 24.06 13.95
C LYS A 10 -4.73 23.27 14.92
N THR A 11 -3.50 23.73 15.10
CA THR A 11 -2.57 23.13 16.03
C THR A 11 -1.79 24.22 16.77
N ARG A 12 -1.49 23.97 18.06
CA ARG A 12 -0.67 24.87 18.87
C ARG A 12 0.83 24.71 18.62
N THR A 13 1.24 23.66 17.93
CA THR A 13 2.66 23.40 17.64
C THR A 13 3.22 24.24 16.51
N LYS A 14 2.35 24.85 15.70
CA LYS A 14 2.74 25.70 14.57
C LYS A 14 2.28 27.14 14.82
N LEU A 15 3.24 28.06 14.89
CA LEU A 15 2.94 29.48 15.08
C LEU A 15 2.30 30.10 13.84
N ASN A 16 1.36 31.03 14.07
CA ASN A 16 0.78 31.80 12.99
C ASN A 16 1.83 32.75 12.41
N ARG A 17 2.12 32.68 11.13
CA ARG A 17 3.15 33.48 10.46
C ARG A 17 2.83 34.97 10.42
N ARG A 18 1.54 35.37 10.48
CA ARG A 18 1.12 36.76 10.46
C ARG A 18 1.30 37.47 11.80
N GLN A 19 1.32 36.71 12.90
CA GLN A 19 1.46 37.24 14.26
C GLN A 19 2.36 36.33 15.11
N PRO A 20 3.65 36.20 14.78
CA PRO A 20 4.55 35.25 15.44
C PRO A 20 4.79 35.52 16.92
N ALA A 21 4.51 36.71 17.41
CA ALA A 21 4.66 37.08 18.82
C ALA A 21 3.46 36.69 19.71
N ARG A 22 2.39 36.18 19.12
CA ARG A 22 1.18 35.77 19.84
C ARG A 22 1.10 34.26 19.95
N PHE A 23 1.51 33.70 21.07
CA PHE A 23 1.49 32.28 21.38
C PHE A 23 0.10 31.69 21.58
N ASP A 24 -0.92 32.49 21.78
CA ASP A 24 -2.32 32.10 21.90
C ASP A 24 -2.99 31.82 20.58
N LEU A 25 -2.36 32.16 19.46
CA LEU A 25 -2.87 31.89 18.12
C LEU A 25 -2.42 30.51 17.62
N SER A 26 -3.37 29.70 17.22
CA SER A 26 -3.11 28.41 16.57
C SER A 26 -2.75 28.61 15.11
N GLY A 27 -1.68 27.95 14.64
CA GLY A 27 -1.39 27.82 13.22
C GLY A 27 -2.26 26.73 12.57
N GLU A 28 -2.24 26.67 11.26
CA GLU A 28 -2.86 25.59 10.48
C GLU A 28 -1.80 24.59 10.06
N GLN A 29 -2.10 23.32 10.17
CA GLN A 29 -1.27 22.21 9.70
C GLN A 29 -2.03 21.38 8.67
N ASP A 30 -1.41 21.17 7.51
CA ASP A 30 -1.96 20.27 6.49
C ASP A 30 -1.70 18.83 6.92
N GLU A 31 -2.77 18.07 7.07
CA GLU A 31 -2.70 16.64 7.31
C GLU A 31 -2.87 15.89 5.97
N LYS A 32 -1.77 15.35 5.48
CA LYS A 32 -1.79 14.60 4.22
C LYS A 32 -2.45 13.23 4.41
N THR A 33 -3.36 12.90 3.52
CA THR A 33 -3.92 11.55 3.43
C THR A 33 -2.86 10.60 2.91
N LEU A 34 -2.58 9.56 3.69
CA LEU A 34 -1.64 8.53 3.32
C LEU A 34 -2.30 7.55 2.34
N LYS A 35 -1.71 7.37 1.18
CA LYS A 35 -2.16 6.41 0.18
C LYS A 35 -1.32 5.15 0.26
N ILE A 36 -1.96 4.02 0.50
CA ILE A 36 -1.31 2.72 0.58
C ILE A 36 -2.00 1.75 -0.37
N VAL A 37 -1.19 1.06 -1.14
CA VAL A 37 -1.62 -0.04 -2.00
C VAL A 37 -1.02 -1.32 -1.46
N VAL A 38 -1.87 -2.26 -1.13
CA VAL A 38 -1.46 -3.61 -0.73
C VAL A 38 -1.76 -4.55 -1.88
N ALA A 39 -0.73 -5.05 -2.51
CA ALA A 39 -0.85 -6.10 -3.51
C ALA A 39 -0.65 -7.46 -2.84
N ILE A 40 -1.52 -8.39 -3.12
CA ILE A 40 -1.49 -9.72 -2.53
C ILE A 40 -1.45 -10.74 -3.64
N ASP A 41 -0.39 -11.52 -3.65
CA ASP A 41 -0.26 -12.68 -4.50
C ASP A 41 -1.18 -13.79 -3.99
N THR A 42 -2.21 -14.09 -4.76
CA THR A 42 -3.20 -15.11 -4.43
C THR A 42 -2.87 -16.48 -5.00
N SER A 43 -1.58 -16.75 -5.23
CA SER A 43 -1.11 -18.08 -5.59
C SER A 43 -1.45 -19.11 -4.51
N ALA A 44 -1.28 -20.38 -4.83
CA ALA A 44 -1.70 -21.50 -3.97
C ALA A 44 -1.03 -21.50 -2.56
N SER A 45 0.09 -20.79 -2.40
CA SER A 45 0.83 -20.71 -1.12
C SER A 45 0.24 -19.73 -0.11
N VAL A 46 -0.61 -18.79 -0.55
CA VAL A 46 -1.21 -17.79 0.33
C VAL A 46 -2.69 -18.11 0.54
N THR A 47 -3.08 -18.34 1.77
CA THR A 47 -4.48 -18.67 2.11
C THR A 47 -5.32 -17.42 2.30
N ALA A 48 -6.65 -17.56 2.18
CA ALA A 48 -7.57 -16.47 2.46
C ALA A 48 -7.46 -15.98 3.93
N GLN A 49 -7.13 -16.88 4.86
CA GLN A 49 -6.91 -16.54 6.26
C GLN A 49 -5.65 -15.71 6.45
N ASP A 50 -4.57 -16.03 5.75
CA ASP A 50 -3.32 -15.25 5.77
C ASP A 50 -3.56 -13.84 5.23
N VAL A 51 -4.27 -13.71 4.13
CA VAL A 51 -4.66 -12.42 3.55
C VAL A 51 -5.47 -11.59 4.55
N ALA A 52 -6.50 -12.16 5.14
CA ALA A 52 -7.35 -11.47 6.10
C ALA A 52 -6.54 -11.00 7.32
N LYS A 53 -5.65 -11.83 7.83
CA LYS A 53 -4.79 -11.53 8.97
C LYS A 53 -3.85 -10.37 8.68
N ILE A 54 -3.17 -10.41 7.53
CA ILE A 54 -2.28 -9.34 7.06
C ILE A 54 -3.04 -8.02 6.96
N LEU A 55 -4.21 -8.03 6.32
CA LEU A 55 -5.00 -6.82 6.13
C LEU A 55 -5.55 -6.26 7.44
N CYS A 56 -5.95 -7.11 8.39
CA CYS A 56 -6.36 -6.66 9.72
C CYS A 56 -5.23 -5.94 10.45
N GLU A 57 -4.00 -6.45 10.37
CA GLU A 57 -2.84 -5.81 10.98
C GLU A 57 -2.55 -4.46 10.32
N VAL A 58 -2.58 -4.38 9.00
CA VAL A 58 -2.36 -3.13 8.25
C VAL A 58 -3.42 -2.09 8.61
N VAL A 59 -4.70 -2.47 8.63
CA VAL A 59 -5.80 -1.59 9.03
C VAL A 59 -5.62 -1.10 10.47
N GLY A 60 -5.21 -1.98 11.38
CA GLY A 60 -4.96 -1.63 12.78
C GLY A 60 -3.83 -0.60 12.93
N ILE A 61 -2.75 -0.74 12.19
CA ILE A 61 -1.63 0.22 12.19
C ILE A 61 -2.08 1.59 11.67
N LEU A 62 -2.93 1.62 10.65
CA LEU A 62 -3.37 2.83 9.98
C LEU A 62 -4.55 3.53 10.65
N ALA A 63 -5.22 2.89 11.63
CA ALA A 63 -6.45 3.37 12.22
C ALA A 63 -6.37 4.80 12.80
N LYS A 64 -5.18 5.23 13.24
CA LYS A 64 -4.96 6.55 13.84
C LYS A 64 -4.58 7.64 12.82
N ARG A 65 -4.47 7.30 11.54
CA ARG A 65 -4.07 8.23 10.49
C ARG A 65 -5.12 8.30 9.39
N LYS A 66 -5.28 9.47 8.81
CA LYS A 66 -6.07 9.60 7.60
C LYS A 66 -5.37 8.86 6.46
N HIS A 67 -6.02 7.84 5.92
CA HIS A 67 -5.44 6.99 4.90
C HIS A 67 -6.49 6.50 3.90
N VAL A 68 -6.01 6.10 2.74
CA VAL A 68 -6.77 5.32 1.76
C VAL A 68 -5.98 4.05 1.50
N LEU A 69 -6.56 2.92 1.82
CA LEU A 69 -5.99 1.60 1.59
C LEU A 69 -6.68 0.95 0.40
N THR A 70 -5.91 0.69 -0.65
CA THR A 70 -6.38 -0.05 -1.82
C THR A 70 -5.75 -1.43 -1.81
N VAL A 71 -6.56 -2.46 -1.94
CA VAL A 71 -6.12 -3.86 -2.00
C VAL A 71 -6.23 -4.34 -3.43
N ILE A 72 -5.15 -4.94 -3.93
CA ILE A 72 -5.07 -5.55 -5.26
C ILE A 72 -4.77 -7.03 -5.07
N GLU A 73 -5.71 -7.88 -5.41
CA GLU A 73 -5.49 -9.32 -5.45
C GLU A 73 -5.09 -9.72 -6.87
N CYS A 74 -4.01 -10.47 -6.98
CA CYS A 74 -3.44 -10.88 -8.26
C CYS A 74 -2.90 -12.31 -8.21
N ASP A 75 -2.91 -12.93 -9.35
CA ASP A 75 -2.16 -14.17 -9.63
C ASP A 75 -1.28 -13.95 -10.87
N SER A 76 -1.60 -14.53 -12.01
CA SER A 76 -1.01 -14.18 -13.30
C SER A 76 -1.59 -12.87 -13.88
N GLU A 77 -2.69 -12.40 -13.33
CA GLU A 77 -3.39 -11.17 -13.71
C GLU A 77 -3.96 -10.48 -12.46
N VAL A 78 -4.32 -9.22 -12.60
CA VAL A 78 -5.09 -8.53 -11.54
C VAL A 78 -6.50 -9.10 -11.50
N GLN A 79 -6.86 -9.71 -10.38
CA GLN A 79 -8.15 -10.38 -10.21
C GLN A 79 -9.20 -9.44 -9.62
N ARG A 80 -8.81 -8.66 -8.60
CA ARG A 80 -9.73 -7.79 -7.89
C ARG A 80 -9.01 -6.61 -7.29
N VAL A 81 -9.67 -5.44 -7.34
CA VAL A 81 -9.20 -4.20 -6.71
C VAL A 81 -10.33 -3.63 -5.87
N TYR A 82 -10.07 -3.33 -4.61
CA TYR A 82 -11.06 -2.72 -3.73
C TYR A 82 -10.40 -1.85 -2.65
N GLN A 83 -11.17 -0.93 -2.09
CA GLN A 83 -10.72 -0.09 -0.98
C GLN A 83 -11.18 -0.66 0.35
N VAL A 84 -10.33 -0.53 1.38
CA VAL A 84 -10.59 -0.96 2.74
C VAL A 84 -10.52 0.24 3.66
N LYS A 85 -11.59 0.52 4.39
CA LYS A 85 -11.65 1.56 5.43
C LYS A 85 -11.67 0.95 6.82
N THR A 86 -12.35 -0.18 6.96
CA THR A 86 -12.50 -0.92 8.21
C THR A 86 -12.28 -2.40 7.97
N GLU A 87 -12.11 -3.17 9.04
CA GLU A 87 -11.94 -4.62 8.93
C GLU A 87 -13.10 -5.33 8.22
N SER A 88 -14.30 -4.76 8.29
CA SER A 88 -15.47 -5.31 7.61
C SER A 88 -15.40 -5.22 6.08
N ASP A 89 -14.59 -4.32 5.55
CA ASP A 89 -14.38 -4.17 4.11
C ASP A 89 -13.45 -5.25 3.53
N ILE A 90 -12.73 -5.97 4.39
CA ILE A 90 -11.80 -7.02 3.98
C ILE A 90 -12.58 -8.20 3.40
N LYS A 91 -12.25 -8.55 2.17
CA LYS A 91 -12.87 -9.69 1.49
C LYS A 91 -12.31 -11.00 2.04
N LYS A 92 -13.18 -11.86 2.53
CA LYS A 92 -12.79 -13.15 3.11
C LYS A 92 -12.47 -14.22 2.06
N ASN A 93 -12.97 -14.05 0.85
CA ASN A 93 -12.73 -14.97 -0.24
C ASN A 93 -11.65 -14.43 -1.16
N VAL A 94 -10.64 -15.23 -1.41
CA VAL A 94 -9.55 -14.90 -2.34
C VAL A 94 -9.96 -15.28 -3.76
N THR A 95 -9.72 -14.36 -4.71
CA THR A 95 -10.00 -14.58 -6.13
C THR A 95 -8.70 -14.87 -6.86
N GLY A 96 -8.72 -15.80 -7.79
CA GLY A 96 -7.54 -16.28 -8.51
C GLY A 96 -7.05 -17.61 -7.91
N ARG A 97 -5.98 -18.11 -8.33
CA ARG A 97 -5.15 -19.27 -7.94
C ARG A 97 -4.37 -19.82 -9.12
N GLY A 98 -4.07 -18.93 -10.09
CA GLY A 98 -3.22 -19.26 -11.22
C GLY A 98 -1.74 -19.19 -10.90
N GLY A 99 -0.94 -18.97 -11.91
CA GLY A 99 0.49 -18.68 -11.74
C GLY A 99 0.74 -17.33 -11.08
N THR A 100 2.00 -17.00 -10.85
CA THR A 100 2.40 -15.72 -10.24
C THR A 100 3.06 -14.81 -11.26
N ALA A 101 2.53 -13.60 -11.43
CA ALA A 101 3.16 -12.54 -12.21
C ALA A 101 3.05 -11.21 -11.43
N PHE A 102 4.16 -10.51 -11.29
CA PHE A 102 4.21 -9.22 -10.59
C PHE A 102 3.91 -8.05 -11.53
N THR A 103 4.27 -8.18 -12.79
CA THR A 103 4.12 -7.13 -13.82
C THR A 103 2.70 -6.58 -13.92
N PRO A 104 1.60 -7.37 -13.91
CA PRO A 104 0.25 -6.83 -14.02
C PRO A 104 -0.11 -5.82 -12.93
N VAL A 105 0.31 -6.06 -11.69
CA VAL A 105 0.11 -5.11 -10.59
C VAL A 105 0.93 -3.84 -10.80
N ILE A 106 2.19 -4.00 -11.16
CA ILE A 106 3.08 -2.85 -11.40
C ILE A 106 2.56 -1.98 -12.54
N GLU A 107 2.11 -2.59 -13.63
CA GLU A 107 1.48 -1.86 -14.74
C GLU A 107 0.19 -1.17 -14.32
N TYR A 108 -0.63 -1.83 -13.54
CA TYR A 108 -1.88 -1.26 -13.01
C TYR A 108 -1.62 0.01 -12.21
N VAL A 109 -0.69 -0.02 -11.25
CA VAL A 109 -0.37 1.15 -10.43
C VAL A 109 0.39 2.23 -11.21
N ASN A 110 1.19 1.85 -12.20
CA ASN A 110 1.93 2.79 -13.04
C ASN A 110 1.03 3.57 -14.01
N ASN A 111 -0.05 2.95 -14.47
CA ASN A 111 -0.99 3.56 -15.41
C ASN A 111 -1.93 4.59 -14.77
N ASP A 112 -2.05 4.57 -13.44
CA ASP A 112 -2.86 5.53 -12.73
C ASP A 112 -1.99 6.51 -11.91
N ARG A 113 -2.09 7.78 -12.25
CA ARG A 113 -1.38 8.85 -11.54
C ARG A 113 -1.75 8.96 -10.05
N TYR A 114 -2.91 8.46 -9.69
CA TYR A 114 -3.36 8.41 -8.30
C TYR A 114 -2.36 7.72 -7.37
N PHE A 115 -1.67 6.69 -7.86
CA PHE A 115 -0.74 5.88 -7.07
C PHE A 115 0.71 6.39 -7.04
N ARG A 116 1.02 7.51 -7.69
CA ARG A 116 2.41 8.00 -7.76
C ARG A 116 2.98 8.42 -6.40
N ASP A 117 2.13 8.87 -5.51
CA ASP A 117 2.47 9.25 -4.14
C ASP A 117 2.12 8.17 -3.11
N ALA A 118 1.74 6.99 -3.57
CA ALA A 118 1.36 5.87 -2.72
C ALA A 118 2.57 5.02 -2.30
N LEU A 119 2.43 4.38 -1.15
CA LEU A 119 3.30 3.29 -0.72
C LEU A 119 2.72 1.98 -1.26
N LEU A 120 3.51 1.26 -2.06
CA LEU A 120 3.16 -0.07 -2.53
C LEU A 120 3.77 -1.12 -1.60
N ILE A 121 2.93 -1.96 -1.01
CA ILE A 121 3.33 -3.12 -0.22
C ILE A 121 2.90 -4.37 -0.96
N TYR A 122 3.83 -5.21 -1.33
CA TYR A 122 3.56 -6.43 -2.10
C TYR A 122 3.83 -7.67 -1.24
N PHE A 123 2.78 -8.45 -0.99
CA PHE A 123 2.86 -9.72 -0.27
C PHE A 123 2.92 -10.88 -1.27
N THR A 124 3.96 -11.68 -1.19
CA THR A 124 4.20 -12.81 -2.09
C THR A 124 5.03 -13.89 -1.41
N ASP A 125 4.98 -15.10 -1.92
CA ASP A 125 5.92 -16.16 -1.52
C ASP A 125 7.30 -16.01 -2.19
N GLY A 126 7.43 -15.05 -3.10
CA GLY A 126 8.68 -14.70 -3.77
C GLY A 126 8.87 -15.34 -5.14
N TYR A 127 8.12 -16.36 -5.47
CA TYR A 127 8.28 -17.07 -6.74
C TYR A 127 7.45 -16.43 -7.85
N GLY A 128 8.11 -15.90 -8.86
CA GLY A 128 7.44 -15.24 -9.98
C GLY A 128 8.43 -14.81 -11.05
N GLU A 129 8.20 -13.66 -11.62
CA GLU A 129 9.05 -13.09 -12.68
C GLU A 129 10.42 -12.67 -12.12
N ARG A 130 11.40 -12.61 -13.00
CA ARG A 130 12.75 -12.13 -12.65
C ARG A 130 12.91 -10.63 -12.87
N GLU A 131 12.12 -10.06 -13.75
CA GLU A 131 12.19 -8.65 -14.12
C GLU A 131 10.79 -8.07 -14.18
N ILE A 132 10.65 -6.84 -13.71
CA ILE A 132 9.40 -6.09 -13.71
C ILE A 132 9.65 -4.67 -14.24
N PRO A 133 8.64 -3.99 -14.77
CA PRO A 133 8.73 -2.56 -15.03
C PRO A 133 9.05 -1.80 -13.73
N ARG A 134 9.79 -0.71 -13.85
CA ARG A 134 10.09 0.11 -12.68
C ARG A 134 8.79 0.70 -12.11
N PRO A 135 8.46 0.45 -10.83
CA PRO A 135 7.31 1.05 -10.19
C PRO A 135 7.44 2.58 -10.12
N LYS A 136 6.36 3.27 -10.45
CA LYS A 136 6.27 4.74 -10.37
C LYS A 136 5.68 5.23 -9.05
N THR A 137 5.43 4.34 -8.13
CA THR A 137 4.97 4.63 -6.77
C THR A 137 6.07 5.31 -5.97
N TYR A 138 5.70 6.05 -4.92
CA TYR A 138 6.65 6.78 -4.09
C TYR A 138 7.67 5.86 -3.42
N ARG A 139 7.20 4.76 -2.84
CA ARG A 139 8.04 3.70 -2.25
C ARG A 139 7.41 2.33 -2.46
N ASN A 140 8.27 1.33 -2.49
CA ASN A 140 7.88 -0.06 -2.66
C ASN A 140 8.46 -0.90 -1.53
N LEU A 141 7.63 -1.78 -0.98
CA LEU A 141 8.01 -2.73 0.05
C LEU A 141 7.55 -4.12 -0.40
N TRP A 142 8.48 -5.04 -0.48
CA TRP A 142 8.21 -6.45 -0.74
C TRP A 142 8.22 -7.21 0.57
N VAL A 143 7.12 -7.86 0.88
CA VAL A 143 6.98 -8.72 2.05
C VAL A 143 6.93 -10.16 1.55
N VAL A 144 8.02 -10.87 1.76
CA VAL A 144 8.16 -12.27 1.32
C VAL A 144 7.72 -13.19 2.46
N LEU A 145 6.74 -14.03 2.16
CA LEU A 145 6.30 -15.06 3.11
C LEU A 145 7.32 -16.20 3.10
N GLY A 146 8.11 -16.25 4.17
CA GLY A 146 9.22 -17.18 4.31
C GLY A 146 10.57 -16.46 4.25
N ASP A 147 11.46 -16.91 3.38
CA ASP A 147 12.81 -16.36 3.26
C ASP A 147 12.87 -15.24 2.21
N GLU A 148 13.53 -14.13 2.54
CA GLU A 148 13.74 -13.01 1.61
C GLU A 148 14.47 -13.44 0.32
N GLU A 149 15.35 -14.44 0.43
CA GLU A 149 16.09 -14.98 -0.70
C GLU A 149 15.19 -15.69 -1.74
N ASN A 150 13.95 -16.02 -1.38
CA ASN A 150 12.99 -16.63 -2.28
C ASN A 150 12.44 -15.65 -3.33
N LEU A 151 12.65 -14.35 -3.15
CA LEU A 151 12.19 -13.36 -4.12
C LEU A 151 12.96 -13.52 -5.43
N SER A 152 12.24 -13.89 -6.48
CA SER A 152 12.82 -14.16 -7.81
C SER A 152 13.32 -12.93 -8.57
N LEU A 153 12.93 -11.74 -8.14
CA LEU A 153 13.28 -10.47 -8.79
C LEU A 153 14.77 -10.17 -8.67
N LYS A 154 15.40 -9.85 -9.78
CA LYS A 154 16.79 -9.35 -9.80
C LYS A 154 16.88 -7.95 -9.22
N GLU A 155 15.92 -7.08 -9.54
CA GLU A 155 15.83 -5.72 -9.04
C GLU A 155 14.41 -5.45 -8.54
N PRO A 156 14.17 -5.44 -7.21
CA PRO A 156 12.84 -5.21 -6.64
C PRO A 156 12.44 -3.73 -6.61
N TYR A 157 13.36 -2.80 -6.87
CA TYR A 157 13.10 -1.35 -6.80
C TYR A 157 12.56 -0.87 -5.45
N GLY A 158 12.95 -1.52 -4.36
CA GLY A 158 12.48 -1.17 -3.01
C GLY A 158 13.08 -2.04 -1.94
N THR A 159 12.51 -1.96 -0.75
CA THR A 159 12.93 -2.75 0.41
C THR A 159 12.29 -4.13 0.35
N VAL A 160 13.04 -5.15 0.74
CA VAL A 160 12.57 -6.54 0.85
C VAL A 160 12.68 -6.94 2.32
N ILE A 161 11.60 -7.49 2.85
CA ILE A 161 11.56 -8.05 4.21
C ILE A 161 10.87 -9.41 4.20
N SER A 162 11.18 -10.25 5.17
CA SER A 162 10.50 -11.52 5.41
C SER A 162 9.39 -11.38 6.46
N PHE A 163 8.39 -12.24 6.34
CA PHE A 163 7.26 -12.30 7.26
C PHE A 163 7.05 -13.71 7.80
#